data_25768d1ba606bb6a45f8077a3f9b2348
#
_entry.id   25768d1ba606bb6a45f8077a3f9b2348
#
_cell.length_a   1.000
_cell.length_b   1.000
_cell.length_c   1.000
_cell.angle_alpha   90.00
_cell.angle_beta   90.00
_cell.angle_gamma   90.00
#
_symmetry.space_group_name_H-M   'P 1'
#
loop_
_entity.id
_entity.type
_entity.pdbx_description
1 polymer ?
#
loop_
_entity_poly.entity_id
_entity_poly.type
_entity_poly.pdbx_seq_one_letter_code
_entity_poly.pdbx_strand_id
1 'polypeptide(L)'
;MSAVLRAAGLTVSAAGREILHGVDIEIPAGRRTAIIGPNGAGKTTLLRALAGLNPHYTGTIELAGRELHSYTARELARVRAILPQERAAAAGLTVRELVAYGRFAHAGRFSLRTGAADRDAVAWAMEMANVAAFAARDVHTLSGGERQRVFLAMALSQKPRLLLLDEPTTYLDIAHQLRVMEITRRLSTEHGMTVLMVLHDMAHAMQYADDIILVRDGAVAATGTPVEVLTEERIADVFGVHVELLRASGGTRIPVPLALVGE
;
A
#
# COMPACT_ATOMS: atom_id res chain seq x y z
N MET A 1 1.92 -4.75 -20.69
CA MET A 1 2.69 -3.96 -19.71
C MET A 1 3.51 -4.94 -18.89
N SER A 2 4.76 -4.60 -18.50
CA SER A 2 5.55 -5.50 -17.65
C SER A 2 5.06 -5.44 -16.20
N ALA A 3 4.97 -6.59 -15.54
CA ALA A 3 4.68 -6.64 -14.11
C ALA A 3 5.92 -6.21 -13.31
N VAL A 4 5.72 -5.42 -12.26
CA VAL A 4 6.79 -5.07 -11.31
C VAL A 4 6.93 -6.12 -10.23
N LEU A 5 5.83 -6.81 -9.90
CA LEU A 5 5.80 -7.89 -8.92
C LEU A 5 4.89 -9.01 -9.43
N ARG A 6 5.33 -10.26 -9.25
CA ARG A 6 4.56 -11.47 -9.53
C ARG A 6 4.62 -12.41 -8.34
N ALA A 7 3.54 -13.11 -8.07
CA ALA A 7 3.54 -14.26 -7.19
C ALA A 7 2.85 -15.43 -7.89
N ALA A 8 3.40 -16.63 -7.73
CA ALA A 8 2.83 -17.85 -8.30
C ALA A 8 2.82 -18.97 -7.24
N GLY A 9 1.64 -19.57 -7.06
CA GLY A 9 1.37 -20.62 -6.09
C GLY A 9 1.68 -20.20 -4.64
N LEU A 10 1.54 -18.91 -4.32
CA LEU A 10 1.92 -18.36 -3.02
C LEU A 10 1.01 -18.90 -1.91
N THR A 11 1.58 -19.69 -1.02
CA THR A 11 0.92 -20.22 0.18
C THR A 11 1.65 -19.71 1.42
N VAL A 12 0.91 -19.22 2.40
CA VAL A 12 1.44 -18.69 3.66
C VAL A 12 0.72 -19.33 4.84
N SER A 13 1.51 -19.85 5.79
CA SER A 13 0.99 -20.40 7.05
C SER A 13 1.43 -19.57 8.24
N ALA A 14 0.56 -19.41 9.23
CA ALA A 14 0.86 -18.78 10.51
C ALA A 14 0.20 -19.57 11.65
N ALA A 15 0.95 -19.80 12.73
CA ALA A 15 0.50 -20.58 13.88
C ALA A 15 -0.12 -21.95 13.53
N GLY A 16 0.45 -22.65 12.55
CA GLY A 16 -0.02 -23.97 12.10
C GLY A 16 -1.29 -23.95 11.23
N ARG A 17 -1.79 -22.79 10.86
CA ARG A 17 -2.95 -22.63 9.97
C ARG A 17 -2.52 -21.97 8.67
N GLU A 18 -3.00 -22.48 7.57
CA GLU A 18 -2.85 -21.85 6.26
C GLU A 18 -3.74 -20.60 6.18
N ILE A 19 -3.13 -19.47 5.79
CA ILE A 19 -3.80 -18.17 5.67
C ILE A 19 -3.98 -17.79 4.20
N LEU A 20 -3.01 -18.17 3.35
CA LEU A 20 -3.10 -17.97 1.89
C LEU A 20 -2.93 -19.32 1.20
N HIS A 21 -3.72 -19.55 0.16
CA HIS A 21 -3.87 -20.84 -0.49
C HIS A 21 -3.54 -20.74 -1.99
N GLY A 22 -2.26 -20.92 -2.37
CA GLY A 22 -1.87 -20.98 -3.80
C GLY A 22 -2.22 -19.72 -4.60
N VAL A 23 -1.91 -18.55 -4.08
CA VAL A 23 -2.26 -17.26 -4.69
C VAL A 23 -1.38 -16.98 -5.91
N ASP A 24 -2.01 -16.70 -7.05
CA ASP A 24 -1.40 -16.26 -8.30
C ASP A 24 -1.81 -14.83 -8.60
N ILE A 25 -0.85 -13.89 -8.67
CA ILE A 25 -1.11 -12.48 -8.97
C ILE A 25 0.03 -11.83 -9.75
N GLU A 26 -0.33 -10.79 -10.51
CA GLU A 26 0.61 -9.87 -11.14
C GLU A 26 0.25 -8.43 -10.81
N ILE A 27 1.27 -7.63 -10.46
CA ILE A 27 1.12 -6.19 -10.22
C ILE A 27 1.77 -5.44 -11.39
N PRO A 28 0.98 -4.76 -12.23
CA PRO A 28 1.51 -4.00 -13.36
C PRO A 28 2.33 -2.79 -12.89
N ALA A 29 3.42 -2.49 -13.62
CA ALA A 29 4.27 -1.34 -13.31
C ALA A 29 3.54 0.00 -13.57
N GLY A 30 3.75 0.98 -12.69
CA GLY A 30 3.23 2.34 -12.81
C GLY A 30 1.73 2.47 -12.53
N ARG A 31 1.07 1.43 -12.03
CA ARG A 31 -0.37 1.41 -11.73
C ARG A 31 -0.64 1.34 -10.22
N ARG A 32 -1.87 1.66 -9.85
CA ARG A 32 -2.38 1.56 -8.48
C ARG A 32 -3.27 0.32 -8.39
N THR A 33 -2.81 -0.68 -7.65
CA THR A 33 -3.57 -1.90 -7.40
C THR A 33 -4.09 -1.89 -5.96
N ALA A 34 -5.38 -2.15 -5.76
CA ALA A 34 -5.97 -2.30 -4.44
C ALA A 34 -6.28 -3.77 -4.14
N ILE A 35 -5.86 -4.23 -2.96
CA ILE A 35 -6.27 -5.51 -2.36
C ILE A 35 -7.51 -5.25 -1.53
N ILE A 36 -8.62 -5.88 -1.87
CA ILE A 36 -9.93 -5.76 -1.21
C ILE A 36 -10.39 -7.15 -0.75
N GLY A 37 -11.20 -7.21 0.28
CA GLY A 37 -11.81 -8.45 0.78
C GLY A 37 -12.31 -8.29 2.22
N PRO A 38 -13.07 -9.25 2.74
CA PRO A 38 -13.58 -9.24 4.11
C PRO A 38 -12.46 -9.19 5.16
N ASN A 39 -12.82 -8.89 6.41
CA ASN A 39 -11.89 -9.03 7.52
C ASN A 39 -11.48 -10.49 7.70
N GLY A 40 -10.19 -10.73 7.95
CA GLY A 40 -9.65 -12.09 8.05
C GLY A 40 -9.38 -12.81 6.72
N ALA A 41 -9.69 -12.21 5.56
CA ALA A 41 -9.46 -12.82 4.23
C ALA A 41 -7.98 -13.01 3.86
N GLY A 42 -7.01 -12.51 4.64
CA GLY A 42 -5.59 -12.67 4.37
C GLY A 42 -4.92 -11.47 3.66
N LYS A 43 -5.60 -10.33 3.50
CA LYS A 43 -5.09 -9.15 2.76
C LYS A 43 -3.74 -8.64 3.27
N THR A 44 -3.62 -8.36 4.57
CA THR A 44 -2.38 -7.91 5.21
C THR A 44 -1.27 -8.98 5.13
N THR A 45 -1.64 -10.27 5.25
CA THR A 45 -0.71 -11.39 5.10
C THR A 45 -0.17 -11.43 3.68
N LEU A 46 -1.02 -11.27 2.66
CA LEU A 46 -0.63 -11.16 1.27
C LEU A 46 0.31 -9.99 1.05
N LEU A 47 -0.07 -8.78 1.46
CA LEU A 47 0.77 -7.59 1.33
C LEU A 47 2.14 -7.79 2.00
N ARG A 48 2.18 -8.36 3.21
CA ARG A 48 3.43 -8.62 3.96
C ARG A 48 4.31 -9.67 3.29
N ALA A 49 3.74 -10.73 2.73
CA ALA A 49 4.48 -11.73 1.96
C ALA A 49 5.11 -11.09 0.71
N LEU A 50 4.32 -10.35 -0.07
CA LEU A 50 4.79 -9.61 -1.25
C LEU A 50 5.83 -8.55 -0.92
N ALA A 51 5.77 -8.00 0.29
CA ALA A 51 6.78 -7.08 0.81
C ALA A 51 8.08 -7.77 1.25
N GLY A 52 8.15 -9.10 1.34
CA GLY A 52 9.27 -9.82 1.90
C GLY A 52 9.43 -9.63 3.42
N LEU A 53 8.32 -9.37 4.12
CA LEU A 53 8.26 -9.26 5.58
C LEU A 53 7.85 -10.58 6.25
N ASN A 54 7.30 -11.51 5.48
CA ASN A 54 7.03 -12.87 5.91
C ASN A 54 7.98 -13.80 5.15
N PRO A 55 9.02 -14.38 5.82
CA PRO A 55 9.99 -15.25 5.17
C PRO A 55 9.46 -16.68 4.97
N HIS A 56 8.36 -17.05 5.63
CA HIS A 56 7.81 -18.40 5.61
C HIS A 56 6.63 -18.48 4.65
N TYR A 57 6.91 -18.78 3.38
CA TYR A 57 5.92 -19.06 2.34
C TYR A 57 6.44 -20.15 1.40
N THR A 58 5.54 -20.80 0.66
CA THR A 58 5.84 -21.63 -0.49
C THR A 58 5.33 -20.97 -1.76
N GLY A 59 5.75 -21.48 -2.93
CA GLY A 59 5.55 -20.79 -4.20
C GLY A 59 6.69 -19.81 -4.50
N THR A 60 6.48 -18.91 -5.46
CA THR A 60 7.49 -17.95 -5.90
C THR A 60 6.97 -16.52 -5.83
N ILE A 61 7.85 -15.58 -5.49
CA ILE A 61 7.60 -14.14 -5.57
C ILE A 61 8.77 -13.51 -6.32
N GLU A 62 8.46 -12.82 -7.42
CA GLU A 62 9.44 -12.05 -8.19
C GLU A 62 9.16 -10.55 -8.05
N LEU A 63 10.19 -9.76 -7.77
CA LEU A 63 10.14 -8.30 -7.72
C LEU A 63 11.14 -7.72 -8.73
N ALA A 64 10.67 -6.89 -9.64
CA ALA A 64 11.47 -6.27 -10.70
C ALA A 64 12.30 -7.29 -11.52
N GLY A 65 11.70 -8.47 -11.80
CA GLY A 65 12.31 -9.55 -12.59
C GLY A 65 13.34 -10.39 -11.85
N ARG A 66 13.40 -10.30 -10.52
CA ARG A 66 14.32 -11.05 -9.67
C ARG A 66 13.56 -11.69 -8.52
N GLU A 67 13.89 -12.93 -8.17
CA GLU A 67 13.26 -13.66 -7.07
C GLU A 67 13.47 -12.95 -5.73
N LEU A 68 12.39 -12.83 -4.93
CA LEU A 68 12.37 -12.03 -3.70
C LEU A 68 13.41 -12.49 -2.66
N HIS A 69 13.59 -13.80 -2.51
CA HIS A 69 14.59 -14.38 -1.59
C HIS A 69 16.05 -14.07 -1.96
N SER A 70 16.32 -13.70 -3.21
CA SER A 70 17.67 -13.38 -3.67
C SER A 70 18.12 -11.97 -3.30
N TYR A 71 17.19 -11.11 -2.80
CA TYR A 71 17.52 -9.76 -2.36
C TYR A 71 18.08 -9.77 -0.94
N THR A 72 19.14 -9.01 -0.71
CA THR A 72 19.48 -8.57 0.66
C THR A 72 18.43 -7.57 1.15
N ALA A 73 18.25 -7.46 2.47
CA ALA A 73 17.32 -6.48 3.06
C ALA A 73 17.57 -5.05 2.56
N ARG A 74 18.84 -4.70 2.32
CA ARG A 74 19.26 -3.37 1.83
C ARG A 74 18.89 -3.15 0.37
N GLU A 75 19.10 -4.14 -0.50
CA GLU A 75 18.67 -4.09 -1.91
C GLU A 75 17.16 -3.97 -2.00
N LEU A 76 16.44 -4.79 -1.23
CA LEU A 76 14.99 -4.79 -1.19
C LEU A 76 14.44 -3.42 -0.77
N ALA A 77 15.02 -2.79 0.26
CA ALA A 77 14.62 -1.45 0.72
C ALA A 77 14.89 -0.33 -0.30
N ARG A 78 15.71 -0.56 -1.33
CA ARG A 78 15.92 0.39 -2.45
C ARG A 78 14.91 0.21 -3.59
N VAL A 79 14.29 -0.95 -3.68
CA VAL A 79 13.32 -1.27 -4.74
C VAL A 79 11.89 -1.03 -4.29
N ARG A 80 11.59 -1.38 -3.04
CA ARG A 80 10.24 -1.23 -2.46
C ARG A 80 10.28 -0.49 -1.14
N ALA A 81 9.22 0.27 -0.83
CA ALA A 81 8.95 0.79 0.49
C ALA A 81 7.60 0.27 0.99
N ILE A 82 7.46 0.15 2.30
CA ILE A 82 6.19 -0.24 2.94
C ILE A 82 5.80 0.79 3.99
N LEU A 83 4.51 1.10 4.02
CA LEU A 83 3.86 1.83 5.09
C LEU A 83 2.96 0.85 5.85
N PRO A 84 3.40 0.35 7.02
CA PRO A 84 2.61 -0.59 7.80
C PRO A 84 1.44 0.10 8.50
N GLN A 85 0.44 -0.66 8.94
CA GLN A 85 -0.72 -0.16 9.67
C GLN A 85 -0.32 0.45 11.02
N GLU A 86 0.49 -0.26 11.81
CA GLU A 86 1.01 0.25 13.09
C GLU A 86 2.35 0.97 12.89
N ARG A 87 2.49 2.14 13.52
CA ARG A 87 3.65 3.01 13.38
C ARG A 87 4.03 3.63 14.71
N ALA A 88 5.28 3.47 15.08
CA ALA A 88 5.87 4.15 16.22
C ALA A 88 7.03 5.02 15.75
N ALA A 89 7.15 6.22 16.32
CA ALA A 89 8.35 7.06 16.19
C ALA A 89 9.02 7.16 17.55
N ALA A 90 10.35 7.24 17.56
CA ALA A 90 11.06 7.57 18.79
C ALA A 90 10.73 9.00 19.21
N ALA A 91 10.66 9.24 20.52
CA ALA A 91 10.43 10.58 21.06
C ALA A 91 11.59 11.54 20.72
N GLY A 92 11.27 12.82 20.52
CA GLY A 92 12.24 13.86 20.27
C GLY A 92 12.78 13.94 18.84
N LEU A 93 12.16 13.24 17.88
CA LEU A 93 12.50 13.36 16.46
C LEU A 93 11.69 14.44 15.78
N THR A 94 12.37 15.30 15.03
CA THR A 94 11.72 16.21 14.10
C THR A 94 11.18 15.45 12.87
N VAL A 95 10.20 16.03 12.18
CA VAL A 95 9.66 15.47 10.92
C VAL A 95 10.78 15.21 9.91
N ARG A 96 11.70 16.18 9.72
CA ARG A 96 12.83 16.04 8.79
C ARG A 96 13.73 14.87 9.14
N GLU A 97 14.04 14.70 10.42
CA GLU A 97 14.88 13.57 10.88
C GLU A 97 14.20 12.24 10.65
N LEU A 98 12.90 12.11 10.97
CA LEU A 98 12.16 10.87 10.72
C LEU A 98 12.10 10.55 9.23
N VAL A 99 11.83 11.52 8.37
CA VAL A 99 11.81 11.31 6.91
C VAL A 99 13.19 10.90 6.40
N ALA A 100 14.27 11.46 6.97
CA ALA A 100 15.64 11.10 6.59
C ALA A 100 15.99 9.64 6.90
N TYR A 101 15.36 8.99 7.88
CA TYR A 101 15.57 7.55 8.14
C TYR A 101 15.23 6.66 6.93
N GLY A 102 14.31 7.07 6.08
CA GLY A 102 14.06 6.34 4.82
C GLY A 102 15.27 6.25 3.91
N ARG A 103 16.29 7.12 4.07
CA ARG A 103 17.53 7.07 3.30
C ARG A 103 18.56 6.08 3.82
N PHE A 104 18.29 5.41 4.95
CA PHE A 104 19.24 4.47 5.57
C PHE A 104 19.74 3.37 4.61
N ALA A 105 18.87 2.86 3.75
CA ALA A 105 19.25 1.85 2.74
C ALA A 105 20.22 2.39 1.68
N HIS A 106 20.30 3.71 1.49
CA HIS A 106 21.17 4.37 0.53
C HIS A 106 22.49 4.89 1.14
N ALA A 107 22.53 5.05 2.47
CA ALA A 107 23.75 5.51 3.18
C ALA A 107 24.93 4.55 2.92
N GLY A 108 26.12 5.08 2.70
CA GLY A 108 27.37 4.30 2.58
C GLY A 108 27.68 3.54 3.86
N ARG A 109 28.46 2.46 3.76
CA ARG A 109 28.81 1.58 4.90
C ARG A 109 29.52 2.32 6.04
N PHE A 110 30.09 3.49 5.76
CA PHE A 110 30.88 4.33 6.69
C PHE A 110 30.46 5.81 6.70
N SER A 111 29.37 6.20 6.04
CA SER A 111 28.97 7.61 5.95
C SER A 111 27.71 7.87 6.78
N LEU A 112 27.90 8.55 7.91
CA LEU A 112 26.82 9.18 8.69
C LEU A 112 26.37 10.53 8.07
N ARG A 113 27.04 10.99 6.99
CA ARG A 113 26.72 12.28 6.33
C ARG A 113 25.73 12.05 5.21
N THR A 114 24.56 12.68 5.29
CA THR A 114 23.58 12.76 4.22
C THR A 114 24.16 13.56 3.05
N GLY A 115 24.31 12.92 1.89
CA GLY A 115 24.74 13.59 0.66
C GLY A 115 23.70 14.58 0.13
N ALA A 116 24.04 15.37 -0.88
CA ALA A 116 23.09 16.27 -1.57
C ALA A 116 21.87 15.48 -2.08
N ALA A 117 22.09 14.35 -2.76
CA ALA A 117 21.04 13.49 -3.27
C ALA A 117 20.09 12.97 -2.18
N ASP A 118 20.55 12.73 -0.97
CA ASP A 118 19.70 12.31 0.15
C ASP A 118 18.85 13.49 0.66
N ARG A 119 19.43 14.70 0.75
CA ARG A 119 18.68 15.90 1.11
C ARG A 119 17.59 16.21 0.09
N ASP A 120 17.88 16.09 -1.20
CA ASP A 120 16.93 16.29 -2.28
C ASP A 120 15.78 15.24 -2.24
N ALA A 121 16.13 13.96 -1.97
CA ALA A 121 15.13 12.91 -1.82
C ALA A 121 14.21 13.15 -0.60
N VAL A 122 14.75 13.62 0.52
CA VAL A 122 13.98 13.98 1.72
C VAL A 122 13.08 15.18 1.44
N ALA A 123 13.60 16.24 0.82
CA ALA A 123 12.83 17.44 0.47
C ALA A 123 11.67 17.07 -0.46
N TRP A 124 11.94 16.34 -1.54
CA TRP A 124 10.92 15.86 -2.48
C TRP A 124 9.84 15.03 -1.77
N ALA A 125 10.23 14.11 -0.90
CA ALA A 125 9.27 13.25 -0.19
C ALA A 125 8.36 14.07 0.75
N MET A 126 8.92 15.07 1.42
CA MET A 126 8.16 15.98 2.29
C MET A 126 7.17 16.85 1.51
N GLU A 127 7.55 17.34 0.32
CA GLU A 127 6.68 18.08 -0.59
C GLU A 127 5.53 17.18 -1.09
N MET A 128 5.86 15.97 -1.59
CA MET A 128 4.87 15.01 -2.08
C MET A 128 3.83 14.64 -1.02
N ALA A 129 4.25 14.46 0.22
CA ALA A 129 3.36 14.12 1.33
C ALA A 129 2.68 15.36 1.98
N ASN A 130 2.95 16.58 1.50
CA ASN A 130 2.45 17.84 2.06
C ASN A 130 2.78 17.99 3.56
N VAL A 131 4.06 17.76 3.93
CA VAL A 131 4.56 17.88 5.32
C VAL A 131 5.78 18.80 5.45
N ALA A 132 6.20 19.47 4.38
CA ALA A 132 7.36 20.34 4.36
C ALA A 132 7.26 21.48 5.38
N ALA A 133 6.06 22.05 5.58
CA ALA A 133 5.81 23.09 6.58
C ALA A 133 6.04 22.63 8.04
N PHE A 134 6.06 21.32 8.28
CA PHE A 134 6.25 20.74 9.61
C PHE A 134 7.69 20.27 9.87
N ALA A 135 8.63 20.54 8.96
CA ALA A 135 9.98 19.97 8.95
C ALA A 135 10.72 20.00 10.28
N ALA A 136 10.59 21.09 11.02
CA ALA A 136 11.26 21.32 12.32
C ALA A 136 10.39 20.93 13.54
N ARG A 137 9.13 20.52 13.33
CA ARG A 137 8.24 20.12 14.44
C ARG A 137 8.58 18.72 14.92
N ASP A 138 8.40 18.47 16.22
CA ASP A 138 8.45 17.15 16.81
C ASP A 138 7.26 16.32 16.28
N VAL A 139 7.52 15.08 15.85
CA VAL A 139 6.53 14.17 15.27
C VAL A 139 5.38 13.87 16.24
N HIS A 140 5.64 13.85 17.55
CA HIS A 140 4.62 13.59 18.57
C HIS A 140 3.61 14.73 18.74
N THR A 141 3.97 15.96 18.30
CA THR A 141 3.07 17.12 18.35
C THR A 141 2.06 17.18 17.18
N LEU A 142 2.16 16.24 16.25
CA LEU A 142 1.34 16.20 15.06
C LEU A 142 0.02 15.45 15.31
N SER A 143 -1.05 15.86 14.62
CA SER A 143 -2.29 15.09 14.54
C SER A 143 -2.05 13.71 13.92
N GLY A 144 -2.98 12.77 14.11
CA GLY A 144 -2.89 11.42 13.53
C GLY A 144 -2.69 11.45 12.01
N GLY A 145 -3.47 12.29 11.31
CA GLY A 145 -3.38 12.41 9.85
C GLY A 145 -2.10 13.11 9.36
N GLU A 146 -1.59 14.10 10.08
CA GLU A 146 -0.28 14.71 9.78
C GLU A 146 0.84 13.68 9.98
N ARG A 147 0.82 12.96 11.10
CA ARG A 147 1.80 11.92 11.40
C ARG A 147 1.78 10.79 10.37
N GLN A 148 0.59 10.37 9.90
CA GLN A 148 0.44 9.43 8.79
C GLN A 148 1.21 9.86 7.55
N ARG A 149 1.04 11.13 7.12
CA ARG A 149 1.72 11.68 5.95
C ARG A 149 3.23 11.80 6.17
N VAL A 150 3.71 12.02 7.40
CA VAL A 150 5.15 12.00 7.72
C VAL A 150 5.74 10.61 7.52
N PHE A 151 5.06 9.54 7.97
CA PHE A 151 5.51 8.18 7.71
C PHE A 151 5.44 7.82 6.22
N LEU A 152 4.44 8.32 5.50
CA LEU A 152 4.39 8.19 4.04
C LEU A 152 5.59 8.90 3.39
N ALA A 153 5.93 10.11 3.83
CA ALA A 153 7.13 10.82 3.37
C ALA A 153 8.42 10.03 3.65
N MET A 154 8.53 9.40 4.82
CA MET A 154 9.66 8.51 5.14
C MET A 154 9.77 7.34 4.17
N ALA A 155 8.66 6.69 3.83
CA ALA A 155 8.63 5.62 2.83
C ALA A 155 9.02 6.16 1.44
N LEU A 156 8.49 7.31 1.04
CA LEU A 156 8.79 7.95 -0.24
C LEU A 156 10.25 8.42 -0.38
N SER A 157 10.88 8.82 0.73
CA SER A 157 12.28 9.25 0.70
C SER A 157 13.23 8.13 0.26
N GLN A 158 12.83 6.86 0.37
CA GLN A 158 13.57 5.72 -0.18
C GLN A 158 13.64 5.75 -1.71
N LYS A 159 12.81 6.54 -2.40
CA LYS A 159 12.65 6.54 -3.87
C LYS A 159 12.35 5.14 -4.41
N PRO A 160 11.33 4.45 -3.89
CA PRO A 160 11.02 3.07 -4.29
C PRO A 160 10.41 3.02 -5.69
N ARG A 161 10.52 1.87 -6.36
CA ARG A 161 9.75 1.55 -7.57
C ARG A 161 8.34 1.04 -7.25
N LEU A 162 8.19 0.39 -6.08
CA LEU A 162 6.94 -0.17 -5.56
C LEU A 162 6.68 0.35 -4.14
N LEU A 163 5.57 1.03 -3.95
CA LEU A 163 5.08 1.47 -2.65
C LEU A 163 3.94 0.55 -2.21
N LEU A 164 4.11 -0.05 -1.02
CA LEU A 164 3.13 -0.93 -0.40
C LEU A 164 2.48 -0.19 0.79
N LEU A 165 1.16 -0.13 0.83
CA LEU A 165 0.40 0.59 1.85
C LEU A 165 -0.57 -0.38 2.54
N ASP A 166 -0.36 -0.62 3.83
CA ASP A 166 -1.26 -1.45 4.64
C ASP A 166 -2.28 -0.55 5.33
N GLU A 167 -3.51 -0.53 4.82
CA GLU A 167 -4.64 0.27 5.31
C GLU A 167 -4.29 1.75 5.54
N PRO A 168 -3.87 2.49 4.51
CA PRO A 168 -3.33 3.83 4.67
C PRO A 168 -4.37 4.89 5.09
N THR A 169 -5.66 4.57 5.08
CA THR A 169 -6.77 5.49 5.40
C THR A 169 -7.46 5.19 6.73
N THR A 170 -7.10 4.10 7.40
CA THR A 170 -7.73 3.68 8.67
C THR A 170 -7.46 4.69 9.78
N TYR A 171 -8.47 4.98 10.60
CA TYR A 171 -8.47 5.97 11.69
C TYR A 171 -8.27 7.43 11.27
N LEU A 172 -8.41 7.76 9.99
CA LEU A 172 -8.35 9.12 9.49
C LEU A 172 -9.74 9.69 9.23
N ASP A 173 -9.89 11.01 9.42
CA ASP A 173 -11.06 11.72 8.92
C ASP A 173 -11.07 11.78 7.38
N ILE A 174 -12.22 12.09 6.80
CA ILE A 174 -12.44 12.09 5.35
C ILE A 174 -11.43 12.98 4.61
N ALA A 175 -11.10 14.16 5.15
CA ALA A 175 -10.17 15.07 4.49
C ALA A 175 -8.74 14.50 4.43
N HIS A 176 -8.31 13.82 5.49
CA HIS A 176 -7.00 13.15 5.55
C HIS A 176 -6.96 11.90 4.67
N GLN A 177 -8.05 11.12 4.62
CA GLN A 177 -8.18 9.98 3.70
C GLN A 177 -8.01 10.42 2.25
N LEU A 178 -8.76 11.43 1.81
CA LEU A 178 -8.68 11.97 0.45
C LEU A 178 -7.27 12.49 0.12
N ARG A 179 -6.59 13.16 1.07
CA ARG A 179 -5.21 13.61 0.86
C ARG A 179 -4.25 12.45 0.61
N VAL A 180 -4.36 11.37 1.38
CA VAL A 180 -3.52 10.17 1.21
C VAL A 180 -3.80 9.53 -0.16
N MET A 181 -5.07 9.37 -0.53
CA MET A 181 -5.45 8.79 -1.81
C MET A 181 -4.98 9.65 -2.99
N GLU A 182 -5.09 10.98 -2.90
CA GLU A 182 -4.61 11.90 -3.91
C GLU A 182 -3.08 11.86 -4.06
N ILE A 183 -2.33 11.69 -2.95
CA ILE A 183 -0.88 11.46 -3.02
C ILE A 183 -0.59 10.18 -3.80
N THR A 184 -1.29 9.06 -3.55
CA THR A 184 -1.08 7.82 -4.31
C THR A 184 -1.36 7.98 -5.79
N ARG A 185 -2.41 8.76 -6.14
CA ARG A 185 -2.73 9.09 -7.54
C ARG A 185 -1.57 9.84 -8.20
N ARG A 186 -1.09 10.91 -7.59
CA ARG A 186 0.03 11.72 -8.10
C ARG A 186 1.31 10.90 -8.25
N LEU A 187 1.64 10.04 -7.30
CA LEU A 187 2.80 9.16 -7.36
C LEU A 187 2.77 8.25 -8.60
N SER A 188 1.61 7.69 -8.92
CA SER A 188 1.45 6.86 -10.11
C SER A 188 1.44 7.70 -11.40
N THR A 189 0.59 8.73 -11.48
CA THR A 189 0.36 9.46 -12.74
C THR A 189 1.50 10.43 -13.11
N GLU A 190 2.14 11.08 -12.12
CA GLU A 190 3.18 12.09 -12.36
C GLU A 190 4.60 11.51 -12.25
N HIS A 191 4.78 10.41 -11.49
CA HIS A 191 6.10 9.84 -11.20
C HIS A 191 6.26 8.38 -11.66
N GLY A 192 5.23 7.76 -12.26
CA GLY A 192 5.28 6.38 -12.74
C GLY A 192 5.52 5.34 -11.64
N MET A 193 5.26 5.70 -10.36
CA MET A 193 5.46 4.81 -9.23
C MET A 193 4.33 3.77 -9.18
N THR A 194 4.68 2.51 -8.95
CA THR A 194 3.69 1.46 -8.69
C THR A 194 3.22 1.55 -7.25
N VAL A 195 1.92 1.47 -7.02
CA VAL A 195 1.33 1.48 -5.67
C VAL A 195 0.46 0.24 -5.49
N LEU A 196 0.74 -0.53 -4.44
CA LEU A 196 -0.11 -1.64 -3.99
C LEU A 196 -0.64 -1.30 -2.60
N MET A 197 -1.96 -1.31 -2.42
CA MET A 197 -2.58 -0.88 -1.18
C MET A 197 -3.69 -1.83 -0.73
N VAL A 198 -3.72 -2.13 0.56
CA VAL A 198 -4.89 -2.77 1.18
C VAL A 198 -5.89 -1.68 1.51
N LEU A 199 -7.12 -1.82 1.03
CA LEU A 199 -8.22 -0.89 1.30
C LEU A 199 -9.42 -1.64 1.91
N HIS A 200 -10.11 -0.99 2.84
CA HIS A 200 -11.40 -1.45 3.37
C HIS A 200 -12.58 -0.77 2.67
N ASP A 201 -12.37 0.48 2.24
CA ASP A 201 -13.40 1.29 1.58
C ASP A 201 -13.44 0.98 0.08
N MET A 202 -14.55 0.38 -0.36
CA MET A 202 -14.77 0.06 -1.78
C MET A 202 -14.96 1.32 -2.63
N ALA A 203 -15.48 2.43 -2.07
CA ALA A 203 -15.60 3.68 -2.80
C ALA A 203 -14.21 4.27 -3.12
N HIS A 204 -13.27 4.22 -2.17
CA HIS A 204 -11.87 4.57 -2.44
C HIS A 204 -11.23 3.65 -3.49
N ALA A 205 -11.49 2.34 -3.44
CA ALA A 205 -10.97 1.41 -4.43
C ALA A 205 -11.53 1.69 -5.82
N MET A 206 -12.84 1.93 -5.94
CA MET A 206 -13.50 2.29 -7.19
C MET A 206 -12.98 3.61 -7.79
N GLN A 207 -12.62 4.57 -6.94
CA GLN A 207 -12.20 5.91 -7.37
C GLN A 207 -10.71 6.02 -7.66
N TYR A 208 -9.85 5.30 -6.91
CA TYR A 208 -8.41 5.54 -6.92
C TYR A 208 -7.59 4.35 -7.42
N ALA A 209 -8.12 3.14 -7.48
CA ALA A 209 -7.38 2.01 -8.03
C ALA A 209 -7.55 1.90 -9.55
N ASP A 210 -6.50 1.46 -10.23
CA ASP A 210 -6.54 1.08 -11.64
C ASP A 210 -6.88 -0.41 -11.78
N ASP A 211 -6.45 -1.23 -10.78
CA ASP A 211 -6.70 -2.66 -10.71
C ASP A 211 -7.11 -3.07 -9.29
N ILE A 212 -7.93 -4.12 -9.19
CA ILE A 212 -8.37 -4.74 -7.94
C ILE A 212 -7.88 -6.18 -7.88
N ILE A 213 -7.44 -6.59 -6.69
CA ILE A 213 -7.29 -7.98 -6.29
C ILE A 213 -8.30 -8.22 -5.19
N LEU A 214 -9.33 -9.00 -5.47
CA LEU A 214 -10.34 -9.38 -4.49
C LEU A 214 -9.93 -10.68 -3.82
N VAL A 215 -9.75 -10.64 -2.50
CA VAL A 215 -9.33 -11.79 -1.69
C VAL A 215 -10.49 -12.25 -0.83
N ARG A 216 -10.74 -13.58 -0.84
CA ARG A 216 -11.72 -14.25 0.04
C ARG A 216 -11.10 -15.54 0.57
N ASP A 217 -11.21 -15.78 1.85
CA ASP A 217 -10.78 -17.02 2.52
C ASP A 217 -9.36 -17.48 2.12
N GLY A 218 -8.42 -16.54 2.04
CA GLY A 218 -7.01 -16.82 1.71
C GLY A 218 -6.71 -17.04 0.23
N ALA A 219 -7.70 -16.95 -0.66
CA ALA A 219 -7.55 -17.12 -2.09
C ALA A 219 -7.93 -15.84 -2.87
N VAL A 220 -7.46 -15.72 -4.11
CA VAL A 220 -7.87 -14.66 -5.02
C VAL A 220 -9.21 -15.05 -5.67
N ALA A 221 -10.26 -14.31 -5.33
CA ALA A 221 -11.59 -14.52 -5.89
C ALA A 221 -11.76 -13.88 -7.27
N ALA A 222 -11.12 -12.72 -7.51
CA ALA A 222 -11.14 -12.04 -8.80
C ALA A 222 -10.00 -11.02 -8.91
N THR A 223 -9.58 -10.74 -10.15
CA THR A 223 -8.66 -9.65 -10.50
C THR A 223 -9.18 -8.92 -11.73
N GLY A 224 -8.93 -7.63 -11.85
CA GLY A 224 -9.33 -6.80 -13.00
C GLY A 224 -9.51 -5.34 -12.62
N THR A 225 -10.15 -4.57 -13.48
CA THR A 225 -10.50 -3.19 -13.17
C THR A 225 -11.55 -3.11 -12.06
N PRO A 226 -11.66 -1.98 -11.33
CA PRO A 226 -12.67 -1.83 -10.28
C PRO A 226 -14.09 -2.15 -10.74
N VAL A 227 -14.47 -1.73 -11.96
CA VAL A 227 -15.82 -1.94 -12.51
C VAL A 227 -16.08 -3.43 -12.84
N GLU A 228 -15.06 -4.17 -13.28
CA GLU A 228 -15.16 -5.60 -13.58
C GLU A 228 -15.20 -6.46 -12.32
N VAL A 229 -14.49 -6.05 -11.26
CA VAL A 229 -14.35 -6.84 -10.04
C VAL A 229 -15.42 -6.51 -9.01
N LEU A 230 -15.74 -5.24 -8.76
CA LEU A 230 -16.68 -4.81 -7.73
C LEU A 230 -18.09 -4.65 -8.31
N THR A 231 -18.69 -5.76 -8.74
CA THR A 231 -20.10 -5.84 -9.18
C THR A 231 -21.03 -6.07 -7.97
N GLU A 232 -22.31 -5.69 -8.07
CA GLU A 232 -23.29 -5.87 -7.00
C GLU A 232 -23.40 -7.34 -6.58
N GLU A 233 -23.43 -8.27 -7.55
CA GLU A 233 -23.44 -9.72 -7.31
C GLU A 233 -22.22 -10.19 -6.51
N ARG A 234 -21.01 -9.75 -6.94
CA ARG A 234 -19.78 -10.20 -6.30
C ARG A 234 -19.60 -9.58 -4.92
N ILE A 235 -20.03 -8.35 -4.72
CA ILE A 235 -20.05 -7.72 -3.40
C ILE A 235 -21.01 -8.49 -2.48
N ALA A 236 -22.19 -8.85 -2.94
CA ALA A 236 -23.14 -9.65 -2.17
C ALA A 236 -22.56 -11.02 -1.80
N ASP A 237 -21.94 -11.73 -2.77
CA ASP A 237 -21.33 -13.05 -2.52
C ASP A 237 -20.14 -12.99 -1.55
N VAL A 238 -19.22 -12.01 -1.73
CA VAL A 238 -17.96 -11.98 -0.97
C VAL A 238 -18.11 -11.29 0.39
N PHE A 239 -18.92 -10.23 0.47
CA PHE A 239 -19.06 -9.42 1.70
C PHE A 239 -20.37 -9.67 2.45
N GLY A 240 -21.32 -10.42 1.86
CA GLY A 240 -22.61 -10.67 2.48
C GLY A 240 -23.52 -9.44 2.55
N VAL A 241 -23.32 -8.46 1.65
CA VAL A 241 -24.05 -7.18 1.65
C VAL A 241 -24.59 -6.88 0.26
N HIS A 242 -25.88 -6.64 0.15
CA HIS A 242 -26.50 -6.08 -1.04
C HIS A 242 -26.13 -4.60 -1.16
N VAL A 243 -25.66 -4.18 -2.32
CA VAL A 243 -25.31 -2.79 -2.62
C VAL A 243 -26.01 -2.34 -3.91
N GLU A 244 -26.18 -1.03 -4.06
CA GLU A 244 -26.48 -0.36 -5.32
C GLU A 244 -25.26 0.43 -5.79
N LEU A 245 -24.89 0.27 -7.06
CA LEU A 245 -23.76 0.99 -7.66
C LEU A 245 -24.24 2.33 -8.25
N LEU A 246 -24.21 3.38 -7.45
CA LEU A 246 -24.62 4.72 -7.88
C LEU A 246 -23.50 5.42 -8.67
N ARG A 247 -23.88 6.17 -9.72
CA ARG A 247 -22.94 7.02 -10.46
C ARG A 247 -22.75 8.36 -9.76
N ALA A 248 -21.52 8.64 -9.35
CA ALA A 248 -21.12 9.99 -8.92
C ALA A 248 -21.04 10.94 -10.13
N SER A 249 -21.04 12.25 -9.88
CA SER A 249 -20.96 13.30 -10.92
C SER A 249 -19.74 13.20 -11.84
N GLY A 250 -18.64 12.59 -11.35
CA GLY A 250 -17.42 12.30 -12.13
C GLY A 250 -17.46 11.00 -12.94
N GLY A 251 -18.60 10.27 -12.98
CA GLY A 251 -18.78 9.03 -13.71
C GLY A 251 -18.31 7.76 -12.96
N THR A 252 -17.60 7.90 -11.85
CA THR A 252 -17.19 6.79 -10.98
C THR A 252 -18.42 6.15 -10.34
N ARG A 253 -18.45 4.81 -10.28
CA ARG A 253 -19.49 4.08 -9.54
C ARG A 253 -19.09 4.00 -8.07
N ILE A 254 -20.06 4.17 -7.17
CA ILE A 254 -19.86 4.10 -5.72
C ILE A 254 -20.84 3.09 -5.16
N PRO A 255 -20.38 2.04 -4.45
CA PRO A 255 -21.26 1.07 -3.82
C PRO A 255 -21.92 1.69 -2.58
N VAL A 256 -23.23 1.68 -2.56
CA VAL A 256 -24.06 2.11 -1.43
C VAL A 256 -24.69 0.88 -0.80
N PRO A 257 -24.35 0.54 0.46
CA PRO A 257 -24.93 -0.59 1.15
C PRO A 257 -26.45 -0.43 1.36
N LEU A 258 -27.21 -1.49 1.09
CA LEU A 258 -28.67 -1.52 1.21
C LEU A 258 -29.14 -2.44 2.34
N ALA A 259 -28.65 -3.71 2.36
CA ALA A 259 -29.09 -4.72 3.31
C ALA A 259 -28.04 -5.84 3.42
N LEU A 260 -28.13 -6.64 4.47
CA LEU A 260 -27.37 -7.89 4.57
C LEU A 260 -27.98 -8.97 3.67
N VAL A 261 -27.16 -9.87 3.16
CA VAL A 261 -27.63 -11.03 2.40
C VAL A 261 -28.32 -12.00 3.34
N GLY A 262 -29.60 -12.30 3.08
CA GLY A 262 -30.40 -13.23 3.88
C GLY A 262 -31.27 -12.57 4.96
N GLU A 263 -31.32 -11.26 5.03
CA GLU A 263 -32.29 -10.49 5.87
C GLU A 263 -33.37 -9.83 5.04
#